data_344677c075dec1ae34c755f94fce0c0e
#
_entry.id   344677c075dec1ae34c755f94fce0c0e
#
_cell.length_a   1.000
_cell.length_b   1.000
_cell.length_c   1.000
_cell.angle_alpha   90.00
_cell.angle_beta   90.00
_cell.angle_gamma   90.00
#
_symmetry.space_group_name_H-M   'P 1'
#
loop_
_entity.id
_entity.type
_entity.pdbx_description
1 polymer ?
#
loop_
_entity_poly.entity_id
_entity_poly.type
_entity_poly.pdbx_seq_one_letter_code
_entity_poly.pdbx_strand_id
1 'polypeptide(L)'
;MHLETQLLAGVLSVELTLFAVAAVVYLAHGMWLSATRARRTERVVAAREALMLALAAPEGHLAEHQSLRALPKPIQFEVLAELAQSLGGTMNERIGEAADALGLTVRAERRCGSPLWWRRLQAVQQLALVGRGDRVVPPLLADRDAHVRAAAAAWSSDHPEPPTLVALMGLLESDRGSRFAVQDALLRLGDRAVPPVAGYLRVNDGEVVLPALRIAVGLASPTFMAPALRLAGDPSPRVRSAAADLLGAVGGEEAVGALVLLLADPIAPVRGAAARALARLDHWPAAARLADLLLDQDWAVRRDAALALRGLGPTGEMLLMQAARADIAPAAQIARLTLAAPAPA
;
A
#
# COMPACT_ATOMS: atom_id res chain seq x y z
N MET A 1 35.62 64.54 -16.15
CA MET A 1 35.38 64.16 -14.73
C MET A 1 33.98 64.55 -14.20
N HIS A 2 33.55 65.83 -14.27
CA HIS A 2 32.23 66.23 -13.71
C HIS A 2 31.01 65.62 -14.44
N LEU A 3 31.05 65.45 -15.76
CA LEU A 3 29.97 64.86 -16.53
C LEU A 3 29.79 63.36 -16.28
N GLU A 4 30.87 62.61 -16.12
CA GLU A 4 30.84 61.17 -15.84
C GLU A 4 30.30 60.85 -14.42
N THR A 5 30.67 61.70 -13.44
CA THR A 5 30.12 61.55 -12.08
C THR A 5 28.64 61.87 -12.00
N GLN A 6 28.13 62.84 -12.78
CA GLN A 6 26.69 63.12 -12.86
C GLN A 6 25.92 62.04 -13.58
N LEU A 7 26.48 61.43 -14.64
CA LEU A 7 25.83 60.28 -15.32
C LEU A 7 25.78 59.05 -14.42
N LEU A 8 26.86 58.72 -13.71
CA LEU A 8 26.92 57.64 -12.76
C LEU A 8 25.93 57.84 -11.60
N ALA A 9 25.83 59.03 -11.04
CA ALA A 9 24.87 59.34 -10.00
C ALA A 9 23.39 59.21 -10.50
N GLY A 10 23.14 59.61 -11.75
CA GLY A 10 21.82 59.45 -12.39
C GLY A 10 21.45 57.97 -12.60
N VAL A 11 22.39 57.15 -13.08
CA VAL A 11 22.14 55.69 -13.24
C VAL A 11 21.90 55.03 -11.89
N LEU A 12 22.73 55.34 -10.89
CA LEU A 12 22.56 54.78 -9.53
C LEU A 12 21.21 55.15 -8.88
N SER A 13 20.73 56.38 -9.11
CA SER A 13 19.43 56.86 -8.58
C SER A 13 18.28 56.11 -9.26
N VAL A 14 18.36 55.84 -10.57
CA VAL A 14 17.35 55.04 -11.30
C VAL A 14 17.35 53.61 -10.83
N GLU A 15 18.51 52.97 -10.65
CA GLU A 15 18.62 51.63 -10.14
C GLU A 15 18.06 51.50 -8.71
N LEU A 16 18.38 52.42 -7.82
CA LEU A 16 17.84 52.46 -6.46
C LEU A 16 16.33 52.65 -6.43
N THR A 17 15.77 53.51 -7.28
CA THR A 17 14.32 53.68 -7.40
C THR A 17 13.64 52.45 -7.96
N LEU A 18 14.21 51.78 -8.96
CA LEU A 18 13.67 50.50 -9.49
C LEU A 18 13.72 49.42 -8.43
N PHE A 19 14.78 49.30 -7.68
CA PHE A 19 14.93 48.34 -6.59
C PHE A 19 13.93 48.60 -5.46
N ALA A 20 13.74 49.87 -5.08
CA ALA A 20 12.75 50.27 -4.07
C ALA A 20 11.30 49.95 -4.52
N VAL A 21 10.98 50.23 -5.78
CA VAL A 21 9.66 49.86 -6.36
C VAL A 21 9.46 48.36 -6.40
N ALA A 22 10.48 47.60 -6.83
CA ALA A 22 10.40 46.13 -6.85
C ALA A 22 10.22 45.58 -5.43
N ALA A 23 10.93 46.10 -4.44
CA ALA A 23 10.79 45.70 -3.04
C ALA A 23 9.39 46.00 -2.49
N VAL A 24 8.84 47.16 -2.77
CA VAL A 24 7.47 47.53 -2.37
C VAL A 24 6.44 46.62 -3.02
N VAL A 25 6.57 46.34 -4.32
CA VAL A 25 5.68 45.41 -5.04
C VAL A 25 5.77 44.00 -4.46
N TYR A 26 6.98 43.52 -4.17
CA TYR A 26 7.18 42.20 -3.57
C TYR A 26 6.57 42.11 -2.16
N LEU A 27 6.78 43.12 -1.31
CA LEU A 27 6.20 43.17 0.02
C LEU A 27 4.66 43.27 -0.02
N ALA A 28 4.14 44.15 -0.88
CA ALA A 28 2.69 44.30 -1.07
C ALA A 28 2.06 43.00 -1.59
N HIS A 29 2.73 42.31 -2.53
CA HIS A 29 2.27 41.00 -3.03
C HIS A 29 2.33 39.93 -1.92
N GLY A 30 3.39 39.89 -1.12
CA GLY A 30 3.51 38.99 0.04
C GLY A 30 2.42 39.24 1.08
N MET A 31 2.16 40.48 1.42
CA MET A 31 1.08 40.85 2.35
C MET A 31 -0.30 40.50 1.79
N TRP A 32 -0.53 40.75 0.50
CA TRP A 32 -1.80 40.38 -0.17
C TRP A 32 -2.01 38.85 -0.17
N LEU A 33 -0.95 38.08 -0.48
CA LEU A 33 -1.00 36.61 -0.43
C LEU A 33 -1.25 36.09 0.99
N SER A 34 -0.61 36.66 2.01
CA SER A 34 -0.83 36.27 3.41
C SER A 34 -2.23 36.60 3.89
N ALA A 35 -2.75 37.77 3.57
CA ALA A 35 -4.12 38.18 3.92
C ALA A 35 -5.18 37.32 3.20
N THR A 36 -4.96 36.98 1.94
CA THR A 36 -5.88 36.10 1.19
C THR A 36 -5.85 34.66 1.72
N ARG A 37 -4.67 34.16 2.12
CA ARG A 37 -4.53 32.86 2.77
C ARG A 37 -5.23 32.83 4.14
N ALA A 38 -5.02 33.84 4.98
CA ALA A 38 -5.66 33.95 6.29
C ALA A 38 -7.18 33.94 6.18
N ARG A 39 -7.75 34.77 5.29
CA ARG A 39 -9.20 34.81 5.04
C ARG A 39 -9.75 33.50 4.48
N ARG A 40 -8.96 32.78 3.66
CA ARG A 40 -9.33 31.47 3.15
C ARG A 40 -9.38 30.47 4.29
N THR A 41 -8.36 30.44 5.16
CA THR A 41 -8.27 29.54 6.31
C THR A 41 -9.42 29.77 7.27
N GLU A 42 -9.72 31.01 7.63
CA GLU A 42 -10.86 31.35 8.49
C GLU A 42 -12.19 30.85 7.93
N ARG A 43 -12.44 31.02 6.62
CA ARG A 43 -13.67 30.55 5.96
C ARG A 43 -13.75 29.01 5.95
N VAL A 44 -12.62 28.32 5.75
CA VAL A 44 -12.55 26.85 5.77
C VAL A 44 -12.84 26.34 7.18
N VAL A 45 -12.22 26.93 8.20
CA VAL A 45 -12.43 26.57 9.60
C VAL A 45 -13.90 26.79 10.00
N ALA A 46 -14.45 27.95 9.72
CA ALA A 46 -15.86 28.26 10.02
C ALA A 46 -16.84 27.33 9.30
N ALA A 47 -16.56 26.99 8.04
CA ALA A 47 -17.38 26.03 7.30
C ALA A 47 -17.27 24.62 7.87
N ARG A 48 -16.08 24.21 8.30
CA ARG A 48 -15.84 22.88 8.93
C ARG A 48 -16.60 22.77 10.26
N GLU A 49 -16.51 23.77 11.13
CA GLU A 49 -17.22 23.78 12.40
C GLU A 49 -18.75 23.73 12.20
N ALA A 50 -19.26 24.54 11.27
CA ALA A 50 -20.68 24.55 10.93
C ALA A 50 -21.15 23.19 10.35
N LEU A 51 -20.33 22.52 9.55
CA LEU A 51 -20.63 21.21 9.00
C LEU A 51 -20.56 20.10 10.04
N MET A 52 -19.62 20.17 10.99
CA MET A 52 -19.55 19.23 12.11
C MET A 52 -20.82 19.28 12.97
N LEU A 53 -21.33 20.49 13.23
CA LEU A 53 -22.61 20.68 13.93
C LEU A 53 -23.79 20.13 13.11
N ALA A 54 -23.81 20.35 11.79
CA ALA A 54 -24.84 19.81 10.91
C ALA A 54 -24.80 18.27 10.79
N LEU A 55 -23.62 17.68 10.85
CA LEU A 55 -23.45 16.22 10.88
C LEU A 55 -23.96 15.59 12.18
N ALA A 56 -23.86 16.30 13.29
CA ALA A 56 -24.37 15.86 14.58
C ALA A 56 -25.92 15.89 14.64
N ALA A 57 -26.56 16.65 13.77
CA ALA A 57 -28.03 16.73 13.69
C ALA A 57 -28.59 15.54 12.86
N PRO A 58 -29.57 14.78 13.37
CA PRO A 58 -30.08 13.56 12.69
C PRO A 58 -30.70 13.84 11.31
N GLU A 59 -31.28 15.02 11.10
CA GLU A 59 -32.00 15.42 9.89
C GLU A 59 -31.32 16.53 9.06
N GLY A 60 -30.06 16.87 9.43
CA GLY A 60 -29.35 17.98 8.77
C GLY A 60 -28.86 17.62 7.37
N HIS A 61 -29.29 18.35 6.34
CA HIS A 61 -28.78 18.23 4.98
C HIS A 61 -27.49 19.07 4.81
N LEU A 62 -26.34 18.41 4.75
CA LEU A 62 -25.03 19.06 4.59
C LEU A 62 -24.96 20.01 3.38
N ALA A 63 -25.62 19.63 2.28
CA ALA A 63 -25.63 20.39 1.04
C ALA A 63 -26.39 21.73 1.15
N GLU A 64 -27.28 21.87 2.12
CA GLU A 64 -28.09 23.08 2.32
C GLU A 64 -27.38 24.12 3.18
N HIS A 65 -26.27 23.74 3.82
CA HIS A 65 -25.56 24.64 4.71
C HIS A 65 -25.00 25.84 3.95
N GLN A 66 -25.48 27.05 4.30
CA GLN A 66 -25.16 28.29 3.60
C GLN A 66 -23.65 28.60 3.59
N SER A 67 -22.94 28.28 4.68
CA SER A 67 -21.49 28.43 4.80
C SER A 67 -20.72 27.60 3.76
N LEU A 68 -21.15 26.36 3.50
CA LEU A 68 -20.54 25.49 2.50
C LEU A 68 -20.82 25.98 1.07
N ARG A 69 -22.07 26.37 0.80
CA ARG A 69 -22.47 26.88 -0.53
C ARG A 69 -21.76 28.19 -0.91
N ALA A 70 -21.43 29.01 0.09
CA ALA A 70 -20.70 30.26 -0.10
C ALA A 70 -19.21 30.05 -0.49
N LEU A 71 -18.66 28.86 -0.32
CA LEU A 71 -17.28 28.57 -0.66
C LEU A 71 -17.11 28.28 -2.17
N PRO A 72 -15.95 28.60 -2.76
CA PRO A 72 -15.60 28.15 -4.10
C PRO A 72 -15.59 26.61 -4.19
N LYS A 73 -16.02 26.04 -5.34
CA LYS A 73 -16.12 24.60 -5.56
C LYS A 73 -14.90 23.76 -5.15
N PRO A 74 -13.63 24.18 -5.43
CA PRO A 74 -12.47 23.47 -4.96
C PRO A 74 -12.38 23.38 -3.44
N ILE A 75 -12.78 24.44 -2.74
CA ILE A 75 -12.75 24.49 -1.26
C ILE A 75 -13.90 23.65 -0.68
N GLN A 76 -15.09 23.68 -1.28
CA GLN A 76 -16.19 22.80 -0.89
C GLN A 76 -15.73 21.34 -0.88
N PHE A 77 -15.00 20.96 -1.95
CA PHE A 77 -14.47 19.62 -2.07
C PHE A 77 -13.44 19.29 -0.99
N GLU A 78 -12.50 20.20 -0.73
CA GLU A 78 -11.45 20.09 0.29
C GLU A 78 -12.07 19.85 1.69
N VAL A 79 -13.07 20.65 2.06
CA VAL A 79 -13.77 20.53 3.35
C VAL A 79 -14.51 19.19 3.49
N LEU A 80 -15.24 18.77 2.45
CA LEU A 80 -15.93 17.47 2.47
C LEU A 80 -14.94 16.30 2.54
N ALA A 81 -13.80 16.40 1.84
CA ALA A 81 -12.75 15.39 1.87
C ALA A 81 -12.09 15.27 3.24
N GLU A 82 -11.81 16.38 3.92
CA GLU A 82 -11.29 16.37 5.30
C GLU A 82 -12.27 15.69 6.27
N LEU A 83 -13.56 15.98 6.14
CA LEU A 83 -14.59 15.36 6.95
C LEU A 83 -14.69 13.85 6.68
N ALA A 84 -14.62 13.43 5.42
CA ALA A 84 -14.65 12.03 5.04
C ALA A 84 -13.46 11.23 5.62
N GLN A 85 -12.28 11.85 5.71
CA GLN A 85 -11.10 11.22 6.31
C GLN A 85 -11.17 11.12 7.84
N SER A 86 -11.87 12.04 8.50
CA SER A 86 -11.99 12.07 9.96
C SER A 86 -13.17 11.28 10.52
N LEU A 87 -14.15 10.97 9.68
CA LEU A 87 -15.42 10.35 10.07
C LEU A 87 -15.62 9.09 9.22
N GLY A 88 -15.91 7.96 9.84
CA GLY A 88 -16.14 6.68 9.14
C GLY A 88 -17.62 6.28 9.08
N GLY A 89 -17.92 5.20 8.36
CA GLY A 89 -19.24 4.55 8.38
C GLY A 89 -20.35 5.35 7.69
N THR A 90 -21.52 5.42 8.32
CA THR A 90 -22.74 6.09 7.79
C THR A 90 -22.55 7.56 7.46
N MET A 91 -21.54 8.20 8.05
CA MET A 91 -21.21 9.59 7.81
C MET A 91 -20.60 9.83 6.42
N ASN A 92 -19.86 8.85 5.88
CA ASN A 92 -19.31 8.93 4.53
C ASN A 92 -20.41 8.98 3.47
N GLU A 93 -21.52 8.27 3.68
CA GLU A 93 -22.66 8.31 2.76
C GLU A 93 -23.29 9.72 2.71
N ARG A 94 -23.51 10.34 3.87
CA ARG A 94 -24.03 11.72 3.96
C ARG A 94 -23.09 12.74 3.29
N ILE A 95 -21.78 12.56 3.41
CA ILE A 95 -20.79 13.42 2.73
C ILE A 95 -20.88 13.24 1.21
N GLY A 96 -21.06 12.00 0.74
CA GLY A 96 -21.29 11.70 -0.67
C GLY A 96 -22.57 12.33 -1.21
N GLU A 97 -23.68 12.23 -0.49
CA GLU A 97 -24.95 12.89 -0.84
C GLU A 97 -24.79 14.42 -0.93
N ALA A 98 -24.05 15.02 0.01
CA ALA A 98 -23.75 16.44 -0.03
C ALA A 98 -22.90 16.82 -1.26
N ALA A 99 -21.91 16.00 -1.62
CA ALA A 99 -21.12 16.21 -2.82
C ALA A 99 -21.96 16.13 -4.11
N ASP A 100 -22.92 15.19 -4.14
CA ASP A 100 -23.88 15.03 -5.24
C ASP A 100 -24.78 16.27 -5.37
N ALA A 101 -25.42 16.71 -4.27
CA ALA A 101 -26.31 17.86 -4.23
C ALA A 101 -25.60 19.20 -4.55
N LEU A 102 -24.29 19.28 -4.29
CA LEU A 102 -23.46 20.42 -4.69
C LEU A 102 -22.95 20.33 -6.13
N GLY A 103 -23.23 19.23 -6.85
CA GLY A 103 -22.75 18.97 -8.20
C GLY A 103 -21.25 18.78 -8.33
N LEU A 104 -20.57 18.41 -7.24
CA LEU A 104 -19.13 18.15 -7.22
C LEU A 104 -18.82 16.79 -7.86
N THR A 105 -19.63 15.79 -7.59
CA THR A 105 -19.53 14.44 -8.17
C THR A 105 -19.62 14.46 -9.68
N VAL A 106 -20.67 15.08 -10.23
CA VAL A 106 -20.87 15.20 -11.70
C VAL A 106 -19.69 15.90 -12.37
N ARG A 107 -19.10 16.90 -11.72
CA ARG A 107 -17.91 17.58 -12.25
C ARG A 107 -16.68 16.68 -12.25
N ALA A 108 -16.47 15.88 -11.21
CA ALA A 108 -15.37 14.91 -11.12
C ALA A 108 -15.57 13.79 -12.17
N GLU A 109 -16.78 13.25 -12.27
CA GLU A 109 -17.13 12.22 -13.26
C GLU A 109 -16.83 12.64 -14.70
N ARG A 110 -17.22 13.86 -15.08
CA ARG A 110 -16.90 14.42 -16.41
C ARG A 110 -15.38 14.50 -16.65
N ARG A 111 -14.58 14.76 -15.60
CA ARG A 111 -13.12 14.80 -15.71
C ARG A 111 -12.46 13.43 -15.87
N CYS A 112 -13.13 12.34 -15.47
CA CYS A 112 -12.68 10.99 -15.73
C CYS A 112 -12.53 10.69 -17.23
N GLY A 113 -13.29 11.36 -18.10
CA GLY A 113 -13.16 11.30 -19.57
C GLY A 113 -12.14 12.28 -20.18
N SER A 114 -11.37 13.03 -19.38
CA SER A 114 -10.42 14.04 -19.90
C SER A 114 -9.29 13.40 -20.71
N PRO A 115 -8.82 14.02 -21.82
CA PRO A 115 -7.63 13.57 -22.53
C PRO A 115 -6.36 13.68 -21.67
N LEU A 116 -6.34 14.55 -20.67
CA LEU A 116 -5.21 14.82 -19.80
C LEU A 116 -5.21 13.87 -18.59
N TRP A 117 -4.18 13.02 -18.49
CA TRP A 117 -4.09 11.98 -17.45
C TRP A 117 -4.18 12.54 -16.01
N TRP A 118 -3.56 13.70 -15.72
CA TRP A 118 -3.62 14.29 -14.37
C TRP A 118 -5.01 14.75 -13.95
N ARG A 119 -5.87 15.15 -14.94
CA ARG A 119 -7.28 15.50 -14.67
C ARG A 119 -8.09 14.25 -14.35
N ARG A 120 -7.82 13.13 -15.04
CA ARG A 120 -8.44 11.84 -14.72
C ARG A 120 -8.00 11.35 -13.36
N LEU A 121 -6.68 11.39 -13.08
CA LEU A 121 -6.13 11.04 -11.76
C LEU A 121 -6.79 11.85 -10.63
N GLN A 122 -6.81 13.18 -10.76
CA GLN A 122 -7.44 14.06 -9.78
C GLN A 122 -8.93 13.73 -9.61
N ALA A 123 -9.63 13.41 -10.69
CA ALA A 123 -11.04 13.05 -10.64
C ALA A 123 -11.28 11.76 -9.86
N VAL A 124 -10.49 10.71 -10.11
CA VAL A 124 -10.57 9.44 -9.36
C VAL A 124 -10.30 9.67 -7.87
N GLN A 125 -9.25 10.42 -7.54
CA GLN A 125 -8.92 10.76 -6.16
C GLN A 125 -10.06 11.53 -5.47
N GLN A 126 -10.67 12.47 -6.19
CA GLN A 126 -11.82 13.22 -5.69
C GLN A 126 -13.02 12.32 -5.43
N LEU A 127 -13.35 11.43 -6.35
CA LEU A 127 -14.46 10.49 -6.20
C LEU A 127 -14.21 9.49 -5.05
N ALA A 128 -12.98 9.01 -4.90
CA ALA A 128 -12.59 8.15 -3.80
C ALA A 128 -12.84 8.79 -2.43
N LEU A 129 -12.48 10.08 -2.27
CA LEU A 129 -12.65 10.80 -1.01
C LEU A 129 -14.12 10.96 -0.58
N VAL A 130 -15.05 11.00 -1.52
CA VAL A 130 -16.49 11.16 -1.22
C VAL A 130 -17.29 9.85 -1.40
N GLY A 131 -16.61 8.73 -1.64
CA GLY A 131 -17.23 7.41 -1.80
C GLY A 131 -18.19 7.38 -3.00
N ARG A 132 -17.76 7.91 -4.14
CA ARG A 132 -18.57 7.98 -5.38
C ARG A 132 -17.74 7.52 -6.57
N GLY A 133 -18.39 7.30 -7.72
CA GLY A 133 -17.70 7.00 -8.98
C GLY A 133 -17.93 5.61 -9.53
N ASP A 134 -18.90 4.84 -9.01
CA ASP A 134 -19.18 3.45 -9.34
C ASP A 134 -19.32 3.16 -10.84
N ARG A 135 -19.79 4.14 -11.61
CA ARG A 135 -19.98 4.01 -13.07
C ARG A 135 -18.76 4.41 -13.89
N VAL A 136 -17.93 5.32 -13.38
CA VAL A 136 -16.89 5.97 -14.18
C VAL A 136 -15.47 5.57 -13.78
N VAL A 137 -15.27 5.08 -12.54
CA VAL A 137 -13.94 4.68 -12.07
C VAL A 137 -13.56 3.26 -12.52
N PRO A 138 -14.42 2.23 -12.49
CA PRO A 138 -14.05 0.88 -12.90
C PRO A 138 -13.44 0.79 -14.32
N PRO A 139 -13.94 1.49 -15.35
CA PRO A 139 -13.28 1.52 -16.67
C PRO A 139 -11.85 2.07 -16.64
N LEU A 140 -11.49 2.92 -15.67
CA LEU A 140 -10.16 3.50 -15.54
C LEU A 140 -9.11 2.52 -14.97
N LEU A 141 -9.52 1.34 -14.54
CA LEU A 141 -8.59 0.23 -14.29
C LEU A 141 -7.85 -0.17 -15.58
N ALA A 142 -8.44 0.08 -16.76
CA ALA A 142 -7.80 -0.11 -18.07
C ALA A 142 -7.23 1.19 -18.68
N ASP A 143 -7.02 2.24 -17.89
CA ASP A 143 -6.49 3.52 -18.37
C ASP A 143 -5.08 3.37 -18.96
N ARG A 144 -4.74 4.22 -19.91
CA ARG A 144 -3.42 4.26 -20.55
C ARG A 144 -2.30 4.63 -19.57
N ASP A 145 -2.61 5.48 -18.58
CA ASP A 145 -1.66 5.97 -17.61
C ASP A 145 -1.66 5.10 -16.32
N ALA A 146 -0.46 4.69 -15.89
CA ALA A 146 -0.29 3.81 -14.73
C ALA A 146 -0.75 4.45 -13.40
N HIS A 147 -0.62 5.78 -13.26
CA HIS A 147 -1.05 6.48 -12.04
C HIS A 147 -2.58 6.52 -11.95
N VAL A 148 -3.26 6.65 -13.09
CA VAL A 148 -4.74 6.60 -13.13
C VAL A 148 -5.21 5.19 -12.80
N ARG A 149 -4.59 4.13 -13.36
CA ARG A 149 -4.89 2.74 -13.01
C ARG A 149 -4.66 2.47 -11.52
N ALA A 150 -3.54 2.96 -10.97
CA ALA A 150 -3.23 2.81 -9.55
C ALA A 150 -4.27 3.50 -8.65
N ALA A 151 -4.71 4.70 -9.00
CA ALA A 151 -5.76 5.41 -8.26
C ALA A 151 -7.11 4.69 -8.36
N ALA A 152 -7.46 4.17 -9.54
CA ALA A 152 -8.67 3.36 -9.73
C ALA A 152 -8.62 2.06 -8.93
N ALA A 153 -7.45 1.41 -8.84
CA ALA A 153 -7.25 0.24 -7.99
C ALA A 153 -7.42 0.58 -6.50
N ALA A 154 -6.86 1.70 -6.03
CA ALA A 154 -7.04 2.15 -4.66
C ALA A 154 -8.52 2.46 -4.34
N TRP A 155 -9.24 3.11 -5.26
CA TRP A 155 -10.68 3.35 -5.14
C TRP A 155 -11.47 2.04 -5.00
N SER A 156 -11.05 0.99 -5.72
CA SER A 156 -11.70 -0.32 -5.74
C SER A 156 -11.66 -1.04 -4.39
N SER A 157 -10.76 -0.66 -3.48
CA SER A 157 -10.70 -1.26 -2.12
C SER A 157 -11.95 -0.98 -1.29
N ASP A 158 -12.63 0.13 -1.57
CA ASP A 158 -13.85 0.52 -0.88
C ASP A 158 -15.13 0.14 -1.67
N HIS A 159 -14.96 -0.34 -2.92
CA HIS A 159 -16.04 -0.66 -3.86
C HIS A 159 -15.87 -2.08 -4.43
N PRO A 160 -16.11 -3.14 -3.63
CA PRO A 160 -15.76 -4.54 -3.92
C PRO A 160 -16.75 -5.24 -4.86
N GLU A 161 -17.18 -4.59 -5.91
CA GLU A 161 -18.07 -5.18 -6.90
C GLU A 161 -17.36 -6.32 -7.68
N PRO A 162 -18.04 -7.45 -7.97
CA PRO A 162 -17.43 -8.58 -8.66
C PRO A 162 -16.71 -8.24 -9.96
N PRO A 163 -17.23 -7.37 -10.86
CA PRO A 163 -16.53 -6.99 -12.07
C PRO A 163 -15.20 -6.26 -11.79
N THR A 164 -15.17 -5.46 -10.73
CA THR A 164 -13.98 -4.72 -10.29
C THR A 164 -12.89 -5.66 -9.78
N LEU A 165 -13.26 -6.69 -9.03
CA LEU A 165 -12.33 -7.71 -8.53
C LEU A 165 -11.69 -8.50 -9.67
N VAL A 166 -12.48 -8.87 -10.70
CA VAL A 166 -11.95 -9.53 -11.91
C VAL A 166 -10.96 -8.63 -12.65
N ALA A 167 -11.29 -7.34 -12.80
CA ALA A 167 -10.40 -6.37 -13.45
C ALA A 167 -9.09 -6.17 -12.67
N LEU A 168 -9.13 -6.12 -11.34
CA LEU A 168 -7.93 -6.05 -10.48
C LEU A 168 -7.03 -7.28 -10.68
N MET A 169 -7.60 -8.49 -10.75
CA MET A 169 -6.84 -9.71 -11.02
C MET A 169 -6.17 -9.68 -12.40
N GLY A 170 -6.86 -9.19 -13.44
CA GLY A 170 -6.26 -9.01 -14.78
C GLY A 170 -5.09 -8.02 -14.80
N LEU A 171 -5.12 -6.97 -13.98
CA LEU A 171 -4.02 -6.02 -13.83
C LEU A 171 -2.78 -6.61 -13.16
N LEU A 172 -2.92 -7.60 -12.28
CA LEU A 172 -1.77 -8.26 -11.66
C LEU A 172 -0.88 -8.95 -12.72
N GLU A 173 -1.46 -9.47 -13.78
CA GLU A 173 -0.74 -10.11 -14.87
C GLU A 173 -0.09 -9.10 -15.81
N SER A 174 -0.88 -8.14 -16.28
CA SER A 174 -0.56 -7.31 -17.43
C SER A 174 0.26 -6.06 -17.11
N ASP A 175 0.16 -5.53 -15.89
CA ASP A 175 0.72 -4.22 -15.57
C ASP A 175 1.71 -4.20 -14.40
N ARG A 176 2.97 -3.95 -14.72
CA ARG A 176 4.02 -3.76 -13.70
C ARG A 176 3.91 -2.40 -13.00
N GLY A 177 3.38 -1.37 -13.67
CA GLY A 177 3.36 0.00 -13.17
C GLY A 177 2.36 0.22 -12.03
N SER A 178 1.20 -0.43 -12.08
CA SER A 178 0.17 -0.33 -11.04
C SER A 178 0.12 -1.53 -10.08
N ARG A 179 0.96 -2.54 -10.28
CA ARG A 179 0.94 -3.82 -9.54
C ARG A 179 0.92 -3.64 -8.01
N PHE A 180 1.72 -2.71 -7.50
CA PHE A 180 1.75 -2.44 -6.06
C PHE A 180 0.41 -1.91 -5.54
N ALA A 181 -0.20 -0.96 -6.25
CA ALA A 181 -1.52 -0.42 -5.89
C ALA A 181 -2.62 -1.48 -5.96
N VAL A 182 -2.56 -2.38 -6.95
CA VAL A 182 -3.49 -3.50 -7.06
C VAL A 182 -3.31 -4.49 -5.91
N GLN A 183 -2.07 -4.81 -5.53
CA GLN A 183 -1.80 -5.66 -4.37
C GLN A 183 -2.33 -5.04 -3.07
N ASP A 184 -2.07 -3.74 -2.84
CA ASP A 184 -2.57 -3.01 -1.68
C ASP A 184 -4.10 -2.99 -1.64
N ALA A 185 -4.75 -2.74 -2.77
CA ALA A 185 -6.21 -2.76 -2.87
C ALA A 185 -6.80 -4.15 -2.52
N LEU A 186 -6.22 -5.22 -3.05
CA LEU A 186 -6.67 -6.58 -2.77
C LEU A 186 -6.43 -6.98 -1.30
N LEU A 187 -5.32 -6.53 -0.70
CA LEU A 187 -5.08 -6.75 0.73
C LEU A 187 -6.08 -6.00 1.62
N ARG A 188 -6.42 -4.76 1.27
CA ARG A 188 -7.44 -3.97 2.00
C ARG A 188 -8.84 -4.57 1.90
N LEU A 189 -9.16 -5.20 0.79
CA LEU A 189 -10.43 -5.92 0.61
C LEU A 189 -10.58 -7.13 1.55
N GLY A 190 -9.47 -7.64 2.11
CA GLY A 190 -9.48 -8.73 3.07
C GLY A 190 -10.18 -9.98 2.53
N ASP A 191 -11.14 -10.50 3.29
CA ASP A 191 -11.87 -11.74 2.95
C ASP A 191 -12.60 -11.68 1.60
N ARG A 192 -12.97 -10.49 1.14
CA ARG A 192 -13.64 -10.32 -0.17
C ARG A 192 -12.70 -10.62 -1.35
N ALA A 193 -11.38 -10.46 -1.16
CA ALA A 193 -10.38 -10.80 -2.16
C ALA A 193 -10.03 -12.31 -2.17
N VAL A 194 -10.37 -13.06 -1.12
CA VAL A 194 -10.01 -14.49 -1.02
C VAL A 194 -10.58 -15.32 -2.17
N PRO A 195 -11.89 -15.27 -2.53
CA PRO A 195 -12.42 -16.09 -3.60
C PRO A 195 -11.77 -15.85 -4.97
N PRO A 196 -11.62 -14.60 -5.47
CA PRO A 196 -10.97 -14.34 -6.75
C PRO A 196 -9.49 -14.73 -6.77
N VAL A 197 -8.74 -14.47 -5.70
CA VAL A 197 -7.33 -14.87 -5.58
C VAL A 197 -7.18 -16.39 -5.54
N ALA A 198 -8.01 -17.09 -4.76
CA ALA A 198 -8.00 -18.56 -4.71
C ALA A 198 -8.42 -19.17 -6.05
N GLY A 199 -9.42 -18.59 -6.72
CA GLY A 199 -9.81 -18.99 -8.07
C GLY A 199 -8.66 -18.87 -9.06
N TYR A 200 -7.95 -17.75 -9.04
CA TYR A 200 -6.79 -17.52 -9.87
C TYR A 200 -5.65 -18.52 -9.60
N LEU A 201 -5.30 -18.73 -8.34
CA LEU A 201 -4.25 -19.68 -7.94
C LEU A 201 -4.61 -21.14 -8.25
N ARG A 202 -5.90 -21.49 -8.40
CA ARG A 202 -6.31 -22.87 -8.76
C ARG A 202 -6.07 -23.24 -10.22
N VAL A 203 -6.21 -22.26 -11.12
CA VAL A 203 -6.17 -22.50 -12.58
C VAL A 203 -4.86 -22.10 -13.25
N ASN A 204 -4.04 -21.31 -12.58
CA ASN A 204 -2.77 -20.84 -13.11
C ASN A 204 -1.59 -21.49 -12.38
N ASP A 205 -0.44 -21.55 -13.05
CA ASP A 205 0.84 -22.08 -12.57
C ASP A 205 2.00 -21.24 -13.10
N GLY A 206 3.24 -21.66 -12.77
CA GLY A 206 4.43 -20.94 -13.18
C GLY A 206 4.53 -19.54 -12.57
N GLU A 207 5.43 -18.71 -13.10
CA GLU A 207 5.75 -17.41 -12.47
C GLU A 207 4.64 -16.36 -12.54
N VAL A 208 3.62 -16.57 -13.33
CA VAL A 208 2.46 -15.68 -13.43
C VAL A 208 1.68 -15.59 -12.11
N VAL A 209 1.70 -16.65 -11.30
CA VAL A 209 1.01 -16.68 -9.99
C VAL A 209 1.74 -15.95 -8.86
N LEU A 210 3.01 -15.55 -9.04
CA LEU A 210 3.82 -14.96 -7.98
C LEU A 210 3.19 -13.71 -7.33
N PRO A 211 2.59 -12.77 -8.09
CA PRO A 211 1.90 -11.63 -7.48
C PRO A 211 0.70 -12.05 -6.62
N ALA A 212 -0.09 -13.03 -7.10
CA ALA A 212 -1.25 -13.54 -6.38
C ALA A 212 -0.85 -14.32 -5.11
N LEU A 213 0.26 -15.08 -5.15
CA LEU A 213 0.81 -15.76 -3.97
C LEU A 213 1.19 -14.77 -2.87
N ARG A 214 1.79 -13.61 -3.22
CA ARG A 214 2.11 -12.58 -2.23
C ARG A 214 0.86 -12.01 -1.54
N ILE A 215 -0.21 -11.81 -2.30
CA ILE A 215 -1.49 -11.36 -1.74
C ILE A 215 -2.07 -12.46 -0.83
N ALA A 216 -2.06 -13.71 -1.28
CA ALA A 216 -2.54 -14.84 -0.51
C ALA A 216 -1.80 -15.02 0.83
N VAL A 217 -0.47 -14.78 0.85
CA VAL A 217 0.32 -14.74 2.10
C VAL A 217 -0.18 -13.66 3.06
N GLY A 218 -0.50 -12.46 2.56
CA GLY A 218 -1.01 -11.38 3.38
C GLY A 218 -2.44 -11.61 3.89
N LEU A 219 -3.28 -12.31 3.10
CA LEU A 219 -4.64 -12.67 3.49
C LEU A 219 -4.70 -13.88 4.42
N ALA A 220 -3.73 -14.77 4.37
CA ALA A 220 -3.55 -15.95 5.23
C ALA A 220 -4.81 -16.82 5.42
N SER A 221 -5.66 -16.92 4.40
CA SER A 221 -6.93 -17.67 4.48
C SER A 221 -6.71 -19.19 4.29
N PRO A 222 -7.39 -20.05 5.09
CA PRO A 222 -7.36 -21.50 4.89
C PRO A 222 -7.80 -21.96 3.50
N THR A 223 -8.57 -21.16 2.78
CA THR A 223 -9.00 -21.41 1.39
C THR A 223 -7.83 -21.59 0.43
N PHE A 224 -6.66 -21.05 0.77
CA PHE A 224 -5.44 -21.15 -0.05
C PHE A 224 -4.67 -22.45 0.16
N MET A 225 -5.06 -23.33 1.09
CA MET A 225 -4.33 -24.58 1.36
C MET A 225 -4.15 -25.45 0.10
N ALA A 226 -5.25 -25.81 -0.57
CA ALA A 226 -5.17 -26.67 -1.74
C ALA A 226 -4.34 -26.09 -2.89
N PRO A 227 -4.49 -24.82 -3.31
CA PRO A 227 -3.59 -24.22 -4.30
C PRO A 227 -2.15 -24.11 -3.81
N ALA A 228 -1.87 -23.86 -2.52
CA ALA A 228 -0.54 -23.77 -1.98
C ALA A 228 0.19 -25.13 -2.05
N LEU A 229 -0.49 -26.22 -1.66
CA LEU A 229 0.04 -27.58 -1.77
C LEU A 229 0.37 -27.96 -3.21
N ARG A 230 -0.51 -27.62 -4.16
CA ARG A 230 -0.26 -27.86 -5.58
C ARG A 230 0.96 -27.08 -6.07
N LEU A 231 1.06 -25.80 -5.75
CA LEU A 231 2.16 -24.92 -6.18
C LEU A 231 3.50 -25.20 -5.47
N ALA A 232 3.47 -25.90 -4.35
CA ALA A 232 4.69 -26.41 -3.72
C ALA A 232 5.44 -27.46 -4.58
N GLY A 233 4.75 -28.06 -5.55
CA GLY A 233 5.34 -28.94 -6.56
C GLY A 233 5.59 -28.30 -7.93
N ASP A 234 5.46 -26.98 -8.07
CA ASP A 234 5.62 -26.27 -9.35
C ASP A 234 7.05 -26.43 -9.91
N PRO A 235 7.22 -26.55 -11.26
CA PRO A 235 8.55 -26.61 -11.87
C PRO A 235 9.44 -25.42 -11.52
N SER A 236 8.88 -24.20 -11.39
CA SER A 236 9.63 -23.01 -11.03
C SER A 236 9.99 -22.97 -9.55
N PRO A 237 11.28 -22.92 -9.17
CA PRO A 237 11.69 -22.81 -7.78
C PRO A 237 11.21 -21.52 -7.10
N ARG A 238 10.97 -20.46 -7.88
CA ARG A 238 10.41 -19.20 -7.36
C ARG A 238 8.97 -19.39 -6.88
N VAL A 239 8.20 -20.19 -7.61
CA VAL A 239 6.81 -20.51 -7.25
C VAL A 239 6.80 -21.44 -6.03
N ARG A 240 7.64 -22.49 -6.00
CA ARG A 240 7.76 -23.38 -4.82
C ARG A 240 8.14 -22.59 -3.56
N SER A 241 9.10 -21.66 -3.67
CA SER A 241 9.49 -20.81 -2.55
C SER A 241 8.34 -19.92 -2.05
N ALA A 242 7.60 -19.31 -2.96
CA ALA A 242 6.43 -18.49 -2.61
C ALA A 242 5.27 -19.32 -2.05
N ALA A 243 5.10 -20.56 -2.55
CA ALA A 243 4.14 -21.53 -2.00
C ALA A 243 4.52 -21.95 -0.57
N ALA A 244 5.82 -22.16 -0.28
CA ALA A 244 6.28 -22.40 1.08
C ALA A 244 5.96 -21.23 2.03
N ASP A 245 6.14 -20.00 1.58
CA ASP A 245 5.74 -18.81 2.37
C ASP A 245 4.22 -18.77 2.61
N LEU A 246 3.41 -19.16 1.62
CA LEU A 246 1.95 -19.23 1.77
C LEU A 246 1.55 -20.35 2.73
N LEU A 247 2.13 -21.55 2.62
CA LEU A 247 1.90 -22.65 3.55
C LEU A 247 2.22 -22.25 5.00
N GLY A 248 3.32 -21.49 5.19
CA GLY A 248 3.68 -20.96 6.50
C GLY A 248 2.73 -19.85 7.02
N ALA A 249 1.97 -19.19 6.15
CA ALA A 249 0.96 -18.20 6.55
C ALA A 249 -0.38 -18.88 6.86
N VAL A 250 -0.77 -19.91 6.10
CA VAL A 250 -2.03 -20.64 6.29
C VAL A 250 -1.97 -21.59 7.49
N GLY A 251 -0.85 -22.27 7.68
CA GLY A 251 -0.66 -23.23 8.77
C GLY A 251 -1.40 -24.55 8.57
N GLY A 252 -1.44 -25.37 9.64
CA GLY A 252 -2.10 -26.68 9.65
C GLY A 252 -1.17 -27.87 9.33
N GLU A 253 -1.61 -29.07 9.64
CA GLU A 253 -0.78 -30.28 9.51
C GLU A 253 -0.37 -30.58 8.06
N GLU A 254 -1.26 -30.36 7.10
CA GLU A 254 -0.95 -30.53 5.68
C GLU A 254 0.14 -29.58 5.19
N ALA A 255 0.10 -28.33 5.65
CA ALA A 255 1.13 -27.34 5.36
C ALA A 255 2.48 -27.77 5.94
N VAL A 256 2.50 -28.21 7.20
CA VAL A 256 3.72 -28.71 7.86
C VAL A 256 4.29 -29.88 7.09
N GLY A 257 3.48 -30.88 6.72
CA GLY A 257 3.91 -32.04 5.93
C GLY A 257 4.61 -31.63 4.62
N ALA A 258 4.00 -30.71 3.88
CA ALA A 258 4.58 -30.19 2.63
C ALA A 258 5.87 -29.38 2.87
N LEU A 259 5.91 -28.55 3.91
CA LEU A 259 7.10 -27.76 4.26
C LEU A 259 8.29 -28.65 4.67
N VAL A 260 8.05 -29.73 5.41
CA VAL A 260 9.11 -30.69 5.76
C VAL A 260 9.68 -31.34 4.51
N LEU A 261 8.88 -31.65 3.49
CA LEU A 261 9.39 -32.16 2.22
C LEU A 261 10.23 -31.10 1.48
N LEU A 262 9.82 -29.83 1.50
CA LEU A 262 10.54 -28.74 0.86
C LEU A 262 11.89 -28.39 1.55
N LEU A 263 12.16 -28.85 2.77
CA LEU A 263 13.49 -28.74 3.39
C LEU A 263 14.56 -29.53 2.61
N ALA A 264 14.16 -30.53 1.81
CA ALA A 264 15.05 -31.34 0.97
C ALA A 264 14.99 -30.89 -0.53
N ASP A 265 14.41 -29.73 -0.85
CA ASP A 265 14.34 -29.22 -2.24
C ASP A 265 15.76 -29.06 -2.83
N PRO A 266 16.00 -29.39 -4.09
CA PRO A 266 17.33 -29.23 -4.72
C PRO A 266 17.79 -27.76 -4.75
N ILE A 267 16.85 -26.80 -4.71
CA ILE A 267 17.13 -25.38 -4.85
C ILE A 267 17.16 -24.69 -3.48
N ALA A 268 18.30 -24.11 -3.12
CA ALA A 268 18.57 -23.51 -1.82
C ALA A 268 17.50 -22.46 -1.36
N PRO A 269 17.06 -21.48 -2.17
CA PRO A 269 15.99 -20.56 -1.79
C PRO A 269 14.69 -21.24 -1.34
N VAL A 270 14.34 -22.39 -1.90
CA VAL A 270 13.14 -23.16 -1.51
C VAL A 270 13.33 -23.76 -0.13
N ARG A 271 14.50 -24.40 0.13
CA ARG A 271 14.84 -24.93 1.46
C ARG A 271 14.80 -23.84 2.54
N GLY A 272 15.39 -22.66 2.24
CA GLY A 272 15.36 -21.51 3.15
C GLY A 272 13.95 -21.00 3.43
N ALA A 273 13.08 -20.91 2.41
CA ALA A 273 11.69 -20.53 2.59
C ALA A 273 10.92 -21.52 3.47
N ALA A 274 11.10 -22.82 3.24
CA ALA A 274 10.51 -23.88 4.06
C ALA A 274 10.95 -23.80 5.53
N ALA A 275 12.25 -23.56 5.77
CA ALA A 275 12.77 -23.38 7.13
C ALA A 275 12.13 -22.20 7.85
N ARG A 276 12.04 -21.04 7.19
CA ARG A 276 11.37 -19.85 7.75
C ARG A 276 9.87 -20.09 8.00
N ALA A 277 9.20 -20.80 7.10
CA ALA A 277 7.79 -21.13 7.23
C ALA A 277 7.51 -22.01 8.44
N LEU A 278 8.30 -23.05 8.67
CA LEU A 278 8.19 -23.95 9.84
C LEU A 278 8.45 -23.22 11.16
N ALA A 279 9.36 -22.24 11.16
CA ALA A 279 9.58 -21.38 12.33
C ALA A 279 8.35 -20.53 12.66
N ARG A 280 7.69 -19.96 11.66
CA ARG A 280 6.44 -19.18 11.87
C ARG A 280 5.31 -20.01 12.43
N LEU A 281 5.29 -21.30 12.13
CA LEU A 281 4.28 -22.23 12.62
C LEU A 281 4.61 -22.79 14.02
N ASP A 282 5.73 -22.41 14.60
CA ASP A 282 6.24 -22.92 15.89
C ASP A 282 6.26 -24.47 15.94
N HIS A 283 6.58 -25.08 14.79
CA HIS A 283 6.54 -26.53 14.66
C HIS A 283 7.83 -27.19 15.17
N TRP A 284 7.94 -27.32 16.50
CA TRP A 284 9.11 -27.90 17.18
C TRP A 284 9.51 -29.34 16.70
N PRO A 285 8.59 -30.23 16.20
CA PRO A 285 9.03 -31.54 15.70
C PRO A 285 9.95 -31.46 14.49
N ALA A 286 9.94 -30.36 13.74
CA ALA A 286 10.87 -30.12 12.63
C ALA A 286 12.27 -29.69 13.09
N ALA A 287 12.50 -29.46 14.38
CA ALA A 287 13.78 -28.94 14.90
C ALA A 287 14.99 -29.78 14.50
N ALA A 288 14.88 -31.11 14.53
CA ALA A 288 15.96 -32.00 14.09
C ALA A 288 16.29 -31.82 12.60
N ARG A 289 15.28 -31.71 11.74
CA ARG A 289 15.45 -31.44 10.30
C ARG A 289 16.05 -30.09 10.02
N LEU A 290 15.66 -29.07 10.81
CA LEU A 290 16.25 -27.72 10.72
C LEU A 290 17.73 -27.76 11.20
N ALA A 291 18.07 -28.57 12.19
CA ALA A 291 19.45 -28.74 12.62
C ALA A 291 20.34 -29.39 11.52
N ASP A 292 19.79 -30.32 10.73
CA ASP A 292 20.49 -30.88 9.57
C ASP A 292 20.86 -29.80 8.55
N LEU A 293 20.00 -28.78 8.36
CA LEU A 293 20.25 -27.68 7.44
C LEU A 293 21.33 -26.69 7.93
N LEU A 294 21.83 -26.78 9.16
CA LEU A 294 23.03 -26.06 9.59
C LEU A 294 24.28 -26.51 8.83
N LEU A 295 24.22 -27.66 8.18
CA LEU A 295 25.28 -28.23 7.33
C LEU A 295 25.04 -27.99 5.84
N ASP A 296 24.00 -27.25 5.47
CA ASP A 296 23.69 -26.98 4.06
C ASP A 296 24.85 -26.28 3.34
N GLN A 297 25.02 -26.59 2.06
CA GLN A 297 26.08 -25.98 1.24
C GLN A 297 25.88 -24.47 1.10
N ASP A 298 24.61 -24.00 1.02
CA ASP A 298 24.26 -22.60 0.88
C ASP A 298 24.26 -21.91 2.24
N TRP A 299 24.98 -20.78 2.31
CA TRP A 299 25.07 -20.00 3.55
C TRP A 299 23.70 -19.39 3.98
N ALA A 300 22.87 -18.97 3.02
CA ALA A 300 21.56 -18.38 3.35
C ALA A 300 20.63 -19.43 3.96
N VAL A 301 20.69 -20.68 3.48
CA VAL A 301 19.94 -21.79 4.08
C VAL A 301 20.40 -22.07 5.51
N ARG A 302 21.74 -22.16 5.75
CA ARG A 302 22.25 -22.30 7.11
C ARG A 302 21.80 -21.23 8.05
N ARG A 303 21.81 -19.94 7.58
CA ARG A 303 21.32 -18.79 8.35
C ARG A 303 19.84 -18.91 8.65
N ASP A 304 19.03 -19.20 7.64
CA ASP A 304 17.58 -19.30 7.80
C ASP A 304 17.20 -20.46 8.72
N ALA A 305 17.89 -21.58 8.65
CA ALA A 305 17.74 -22.72 9.56
C ALA A 305 18.11 -22.35 11.01
N ALA A 306 19.23 -21.66 11.20
CA ALA A 306 19.67 -21.23 12.53
C ALA A 306 18.69 -20.24 13.17
N LEU A 307 18.17 -19.28 12.39
CA LEU A 307 17.13 -18.36 12.84
C LEU A 307 15.82 -19.08 13.13
N ALA A 308 15.46 -20.08 12.31
CA ALA A 308 14.30 -20.92 12.52
C ALA A 308 14.39 -21.69 13.84
N LEU A 309 15.53 -22.36 14.09
CA LEU A 309 15.81 -23.06 15.35
C LEU A 309 15.69 -22.11 16.56
N ARG A 310 16.26 -20.92 16.45
CA ARG A 310 16.15 -19.94 17.53
C ARG A 310 14.70 -19.53 17.80
N GLY A 311 13.89 -19.38 16.75
CA GLY A 311 12.45 -19.06 16.87
C GLY A 311 11.65 -20.17 17.57
N LEU A 312 12.11 -21.43 17.53
CA LEU A 312 11.48 -22.56 18.21
C LEU A 312 11.80 -22.64 19.73
N GLY A 313 12.37 -21.58 20.31
CA GLY A 313 12.64 -21.46 21.74
C GLY A 313 13.63 -22.48 22.30
N PRO A 314 13.43 -22.99 23.54
CA PRO A 314 14.44 -23.80 24.25
C PRO A 314 14.94 -25.03 23.51
N THR A 315 14.06 -25.73 22.79
CA THR A 315 14.43 -26.91 22.00
C THR A 315 15.40 -26.55 20.87
N GLY A 316 15.09 -25.46 20.13
CA GLY A 316 15.96 -25.01 19.05
C GLY A 316 17.29 -24.44 19.57
N GLU A 317 17.26 -23.70 20.69
CA GLU A 317 18.46 -23.17 21.33
C GLU A 317 19.39 -24.27 21.80
N MET A 318 18.85 -25.39 22.35
CA MET A 318 19.63 -26.55 22.75
C MET A 318 20.36 -27.15 21.54
N LEU A 319 19.67 -27.29 20.39
CA LEU A 319 20.30 -27.81 19.16
C LEU A 319 21.35 -26.85 18.60
N LEU A 320 21.12 -25.55 18.68
CA LEU A 320 22.13 -24.53 18.31
C LEU A 320 23.34 -24.60 19.23
N MET A 321 23.18 -24.78 20.55
CA MET A 321 24.28 -24.93 21.50
C MET A 321 25.06 -26.20 21.23
N GLN A 322 24.37 -27.29 20.87
CA GLN A 322 25.02 -28.54 20.47
C GLN A 322 25.84 -28.36 19.17
N ALA A 323 25.26 -27.73 18.15
CA ALA A 323 25.96 -27.41 16.90
C ALA A 323 27.15 -26.47 17.11
N ALA A 324 27.04 -25.49 18.00
CA ALA A 324 28.11 -24.55 18.33
C ALA A 324 29.35 -25.21 18.98
N ARG A 325 29.14 -26.36 19.65
CA ARG A 325 30.21 -27.18 20.27
C ARG A 325 30.76 -28.26 19.35
N ALA A 326 30.07 -28.59 18.27
CA ALA A 326 30.49 -29.56 17.30
C ALA A 326 31.75 -29.07 16.54
N ASP A 327 32.62 -30.00 16.14
CA ASP A 327 33.83 -29.66 15.38
C ASP A 327 33.59 -29.54 13.86
N ILE A 328 32.37 -29.14 13.47
CA ILE A 328 31.97 -28.95 12.07
C ILE A 328 31.86 -27.45 11.82
N ALA A 329 32.92 -26.91 11.24
CA ALA A 329 33.12 -25.45 11.09
C ALA A 329 31.92 -24.68 10.58
N PRO A 330 31.19 -25.02 9.48
CA PRO A 330 30.07 -24.26 8.99
C PRO A 330 28.90 -24.17 9.97
N ALA A 331 28.52 -25.31 10.59
CA ALA A 331 27.40 -25.35 11.54
C ALA A 331 27.74 -24.64 12.85
N ALA A 332 28.97 -24.90 13.37
CA ALA A 332 29.42 -24.25 14.60
C ALA A 332 29.50 -22.73 14.48
N GLN A 333 29.99 -22.24 13.35
CA GLN A 333 30.10 -20.81 13.09
C GLN A 333 28.73 -20.12 13.08
N ILE A 334 27.77 -20.62 12.29
CA ILE A 334 26.44 -20.01 12.19
C ILE A 334 25.66 -20.12 13.50
N ALA A 335 25.79 -21.26 14.23
CA ALA A 335 25.15 -21.43 15.52
C ALA A 335 25.67 -20.41 16.57
N ARG A 336 27.01 -20.21 16.65
CA ARG A 336 27.60 -19.20 17.55
C ARG A 336 27.16 -17.80 17.21
N LEU A 337 27.13 -17.41 15.91
CA LEU A 337 26.65 -16.12 15.45
C LEU A 337 25.19 -15.89 15.83
N THR A 338 24.34 -16.90 15.66
CA THR A 338 22.92 -16.82 15.97
C THR A 338 22.67 -16.71 17.47
N LEU A 339 23.39 -17.47 18.30
CA LEU A 339 23.27 -17.39 19.76
C LEU A 339 23.80 -16.06 20.34
N ALA A 340 24.83 -15.48 19.71
CA ALA A 340 25.40 -14.20 20.14
C ALA A 340 24.55 -12.97 19.74
N ALA A 341 23.66 -13.11 18.75
CA ALA A 341 22.79 -12.01 18.31
C ALA A 341 21.74 -11.68 19.40
N PRO A 342 21.31 -10.42 19.60
CA PRO A 342 20.20 -10.12 20.51
C PRO A 342 18.92 -10.86 20.08
N ALA A 343 18.06 -11.19 21.06
CA ALA A 343 16.77 -11.79 20.75
C ALA A 343 15.96 -10.84 19.84
N PRO A 344 15.26 -11.33 18.80
CA PRO A 344 14.31 -10.50 18.09
C PRO A 344 13.26 -9.96 19.07
N ALA A 345 13.00 -8.64 18.98
CA ALA A 345 12.03 -7.96 19.84
C ALA A 345 10.61 -8.39 19.51
#